data_374e884b5c5796acc0f3d96d534d3129
#
_entry.id   374e884b5c5796acc0f3d96d534d3129
#
_cell.length_a   1.000
_cell.length_b   1.000
_cell.length_c   1.000
_cell.angle_alpha   90.00
_cell.angle_beta   90.00
_cell.angle_gamma   90.00
#
_symmetry.space_group_name_H-M   'P 1'
#
loop_
_entity.id
_entity.type
_entity.pdbx_description
1 polymer ?
#
loop_
_entity_poly.entity_id
_entity_poly.type
_entity_poly.pdbx_seq_one_letter_code
_entity_poly.pdbx_strand_id
1 'polypeptide(L)'
;MPDKRSLDAYFPNTPVYLECADAHSMWLNSAALAEAGIRPNPDLANGMIETYPDGELTGMLIEPEAYAPAMEKFMDFTDEEMTEIHRHFKQVLAENGVAGLSEMFAEDYTEETYKKYELLKKLDDEEGLYADVYVYTKLFGYTSFEKFFEMKEKLDSRHFQITGLKGFIDGVTETYTGLLLEPYTDRPDTCGEKLPLWPRAKMQEEITAANEAGIQVRLHCIADGSVRMALDMYEEAEKRTGRKDLRNTIEHIENIHPDDIRRFKELDVVASMQPYHLILSNNDKIVRLGKKRCRYEWPMKSITNTGAAFAVGTDYPVVGLDPFQTIYAAVIRKDADGRISGQNPWEAIDMATVLKGYTYGAAYVYQAEDRTGSIEEGKCANLIVLDQNLFTIDPEMIPDTKVLWNIFEGQTIYDRLNNLAGASGI
;
A
#
# COMPACT_ATOMS: atom_id res chain seq x y z
N MET A 1 6.79 16.17 18.06
CA MET A 1 5.88 16.02 16.90
C MET A 1 5.59 17.38 16.32
N PRO A 2 5.21 17.50 15.03
CA PRO A 2 4.70 18.76 14.49
C PRO A 2 3.50 19.25 15.30
N ASP A 3 3.25 20.54 15.32
CA ASP A 3 2.07 21.09 15.96
C ASP A 3 1.47 22.25 15.15
N LYS A 4 0.19 22.52 15.32
CA LYS A 4 -0.56 23.52 14.54
C LYS A 4 0.05 24.92 14.56
N ARG A 5 0.75 25.30 15.66
CA ARG A 5 1.36 26.62 15.82
C ARG A 5 2.40 26.91 14.75
N SER A 6 3.10 25.86 14.28
CA SER A 6 4.06 26.00 13.19
C SER A 6 3.37 26.38 11.85
N LEU A 7 2.17 25.85 11.60
CA LEU A 7 1.37 26.18 10.41
C LEU A 7 0.62 27.51 10.60
N ASP A 8 0.06 27.74 11.78
CA ASP A 8 -0.68 28.99 12.11
C ASP A 8 0.18 30.23 11.94
N ALA A 9 1.49 30.12 12.20
CA ALA A 9 2.44 31.22 12.02
C ALA A 9 2.51 31.75 10.58
N TYR A 10 2.26 30.90 9.59
CA TYR A 10 2.29 31.26 8.17
C TYR A 10 0.90 31.35 7.55
N PHE A 11 -0.06 30.56 8.02
CA PHE A 11 -1.41 30.42 7.47
C PHE A 11 -2.48 30.55 8.56
N PRO A 12 -2.62 31.72 9.23
CA PRO A 12 -3.52 31.88 10.36
C PRO A 12 -5.01 31.74 10.02
N ASN A 13 -5.40 32.07 8.77
CA ASN A 13 -6.80 32.10 8.31
C ASN A 13 -7.09 31.15 7.12
N THR A 14 -6.07 30.57 6.53
CA THR A 14 -6.23 29.62 5.42
C THR A 14 -6.15 28.20 5.98
N PRO A 15 -7.16 27.35 5.77
CA PRO A 15 -7.07 25.95 6.17
C PRO A 15 -5.86 25.27 5.53
N VAL A 16 -5.05 24.61 6.34
CA VAL A 16 -3.90 23.81 5.90
C VAL A 16 -4.08 22.41 6.46
N TYR A 17 -4.07 21.45 5.56
CA TYR A 17 -4.18 20.03 5.80
C TYR A 17 -2.99 19.35 5.11
N LEU A 18 -2.16 18.66 5.87
CA LEU A 18 -0.99 17.96 5.37
C LEU A 18 -1.05 16.50 5.79
N GLU A 19 -0.95 15.62 4.82
CA GLU A 19 -0.76 14.20 5.07
C GLU A 19 0.70 13.94 5.46
N CYS A 20 0.91 13.16 6.50
CA CYS A 20 2.24 12.73 6.90
C CYS A 20 2.74 11.61 5.98
N ALA A 21 4.06 11.48 5.87
CA ALA A 21 4.68 10.50 4.97
C ALA A 21 4.33 9.02 5.30
N ASP A 22 3.85 8.76 6.51
CA ASP A 22 3.40 7.43 6.94
C ASP A 22 1.99 7.08 6.44
N ALA A 23 1.25 8.04 5.86
CA ALA A 23 -0.16 7.95 5.47
C ALA A 23 -1.12 7.53 6.61
N HIS A 24 -0.63 7.47 7.84
CA HIS A 24 -1.39 7.14 9.04
C HIS A 24 -1.63 8.35 9.96
N SER A 25 -1.12 9.52 9.58
CA SER A 25 -1.23 10.75 10.37
C SER A 25 -1.51 11.96 9.49
N MET A 26 -2.29 12.90 10.04
CA MET A 26 -2.60 14.17 9.40
C MET A 26 -2.20 15.33 10.31
N TRP A 27 -1.64 16.38 9.72
CA TRP A 27 -1.22 17.59 10.42
C TRP A 27 -2.00 18.80 9.92
N LEU A 28 -2.84 19.35 10.77
CA LEU A 28 -3.76 20.44 10.49
C LEU A 28 -3.40 21.70 11.28
N ASN A 29 -3.65 22.86 10.66
CA ASN A 29 -3.62 24.13 11.39
C ASN A 29 -4.96 24.43 12.10
N SER A 30 -5.01 25.51 12.88
CA SER A 30 -6.21 25.89 13.63
C SER A 30 -7.41 26.17 12.74
N ALA A 31 -7.22 26.76 11.56
CA ALA A 31 -8.27 27.03 10.62
C ALA A 31 -8.87 25.73 10.04
N ALA A 32 -8.03 24.77 9.65
CA ALA A 32 -8.48 23.47 9.14
C ALA A 32 -9.21 22.65 10.21
N LEU A 33 -8.71 22.61 11.44
CA LEU A 33 -9.39 21.95 12.56
C LEU A 33 -10.79 22.51 12.81
N ALA A 34 -10.92 23.85 12.75
CA ALA A 34 -12.21 24.54 12.94
C ALA A 34 -13.17 24.25 11.81
N GLU A 35 -12.71 24.32 10.56
CA GLU A 35 -13.53 24.09 9.36
C GLU A 35 -14.00 22.65 9.23
N ALA A 36 -13.14 21.67 9.55
CA ALA A 36 -13.48 20.25 9.59
C ALA A 36 -14.28 19.85 10.86
N GLY A 37 -14.49 20.79 11.77
CA GLY A 37 -15.28 20.54 12.99
C GLY A 37 -14.61 19.60 13.99
N ILE A 38 -13.30 19.39 13.91
CA ILE A 38 -12.55 18.49 14.79
C ILE A 38 -12.64 18.97 16.24
N ARG A 39 -12.89 18.03 17.15
CA ARG A 39 -12.97 18.26 18.60
C ARG A 39 -12.16 17.21 19.35
N PRO A 40 -11.65 17.50 20.56
CA PRO A 40 -11.05 16.48 21.38
C PRO A 40 -11.99 15.30 21.59
N ASN A 41 -11.53 14.09 21.32
CA ASN A 41 -12.27 12.86 21.55
C ASN A 41 -11.32 11.76 22.04
N PRO A 42 -11.20 11.57 23.36
CA PRO A 42 -10.33 10.53 23.93
C PRO A 42 -10.91 9.11 23.75
N ASP A 43 -12.18 8.99 23.38
CA ASP A 43 -12.91 7.72 23.31
C ASP A 43 -12.92 7.13 21.88
N LEU A 44 -12.14 7.66 20.94
CA LEU A 44 -11.95 7.04 19.63
C LEU A 44 -11.46 5.60 19.81
N ALA A 45 -12.12 4.67 19.12
CA ALA A 45 -11.79 3.26 19.22
C ALA A 45 -10.46 2.96 18.51
N ASN A 46 -10.27 3.56 17.32
CA ASN A 46 -9.18 3.25 16.39
C ASN A 46 -8.50 4.55 15.90
N GLY A 47 -7.93 5.30 16.82
CA GLY A 47 -7.25 6.51 16.44
C GLY A 47 -7.06 7.47 17.62
N MET A 48 -6.36 8.55 17.35
CA MET A 48 -6.06 9.55 18.36
C MET A 48 -6.14 10.97 17.80
N ILE A 49 -6.88 11.83 18.47
CA ILE A 49 -6.84 13.27 18.27
C ILE A 49 -5.95 13.85 19.38
N GLU A 50 -4.75 14.25 19.00
CA GLU A 50 -3.74 14.68 19.97
C GLU A 50 -4.10 16.03 20.59
N THR A 51 -3.92 16.14 21.93
CA THR A 51 -4.17 17.36 22.68
C THR A 51 -2.95 17.76 23.52
N TYR A 52 -2.81 19.06 23.78
CA TYR A 52 -1.90 19.56 24.81
C TYR A 52 -2.41 19.19 26.22
N PRO A 53 -1.58 19.36 27.26
CA PRO A 53 -2.00 19.08 28.65
C PRO A 53 -3.21 19.88 29.15
N ASP A 54 -3.50 21.02 28.52
CA ASP A 54 -4.67 21.86 28.82
C ASP A 54 -5.94 21.42 28.05
N GLY A 55 -5.84 20.37 27.21
CA GLY A 55 -6.92 19.82 26.41
C GLY A 55 -7.15 20.51 25.06
N GLU A 56 -6.34 21.51 24.70
CA GLU A 56 -6.38 22.11 23.36
C GLU A 56 -5.79 21.16 22.31
N LEU A 57 -6.33 21.17 21.07
CA LEU A 57 -5.84 20.34 19.97
C LEU A 57 -4.43 20.76 19.54
N THR A 58 -3.53 19.79 19.34
CA THR A 58 -2.19 20.03 18.77
C THR A 58 -2.20 20.23 17.27
N GLY A 59 -3.19 19.67 16.57
CA GLY A 59 -3.28 19.60 15.13
C GLY A 59 -2.90 18.25 14.54
N MET A 60 -2.42 17.32 15.36
CA MET A 60 -2.10 15.96 14.92
C MET A 60 -3.31 15.04 15.10
N LEU A 61 -3.68 14.35 14.02
CA LEU A 61 -4.72 13.35 13.96
C LEU A 61 -4.06 12.05 13.50
N ILE A 62 -4.24 10.97 14.25
CA ILE A 62 -3.57 9.68 14.02
C ILE A 62 -4.63 8.62 13.76
N GLU A 63 -4.45 7.83 12.71
CA GLU A 63 -5.30 6.81 12.14
C GLU A 63 -6.64 7.36 11.54
N PRO A 64 -7.23 6.62 10.58
CA PRO A 64 -8.36 7.08 9.77
C PRO A 64 -9.56 7.59 10.58
N GLU A 65 -9.91 6.96 11.69
CA GLU A 65 -11.07 7.39 12.49
C GLU A 65 -10.91 8.81 13.02
N ALA A 66 -9.65 9.24 13.28
CA ALA A 66 -9.38 10.59 13.76
C ALA A 66 -9.43 11.65 12.66
N TYR A 67 -8.98 11.34 11.44
CA TYR A 67 -8.86 12.32 10.36
C TYR A 67 -9.92 12.21 9.26
N ALA A 68 -10.76 11.18 9.25
CA ALA A 68 -11.83 11.02 8.26
C ALA A 68 -12.71 12.28 8.09
N PRO A 69 -13.12 13.01 9.15
CA PRO A 69 -13.91 14.24 8.97
C PRO A 69 -13.16 15.35 8.23
N ALA A 70 -11.83 15.40 8.35
CA ALA A 70 -11.01 16.36 7.61
C ALA A 70 -10.86 15.95 6.15
N MET A 71 -10.67 14.65 5.87
CA MET A 71 -10.63 14.13 4.51
C MET A 71 -11.95 14.39 3.79
N GLU A 72 -13.08 14.03 4.38
CA GLU A 72 -14.41 14.26 3.84
C GLU A 72 -14.64 15.74 3.50
N LYS A 73 -14.15 16.65 4.34
CA LYS A 73 -14.30 18.09 4.14
C LYS A 73 -13.41 18.67 3.04
N PHE A 74 -12.16 18.21 2.92
CA PHE A 74 -11.16 18.84 2.05
C PHE A 74 -10.88 18.08 0.77
N MET A 75 -11.40 16.87 0.61
CA MET A 75 -11.25 16.05 -0.59
C MET A 75 -12.58 15.82 -1.33
N ASP A 76 -13.53 16.74 -1.17
CA ASP A 76 -14.81 16.73 -1.90
C ASP A 76 -14.62 17.35 -3.28
N PHE A 77 -14.39 16.51 -4.29
CA PHE A 77 -14.21 16.90 -5.68
C PHE A 77 -15.49 16.65 -6.49
N THR A 78 -15.76 17.53 -7.47
CA THR A 78 -16.81 17.29 -8.46
C THR A 78 -16.47 16.09 -9.37
N ASP A 79 -17.48 15.54 -10.06
CA ASP A 79 -17.29 14.42 -10.99
C ASP A 79 -16.34 14.79 -12.14
N GLU A 80 -16.40 16.05 -12.61
CA GLU A 80 -15.50 16.58 -13.62
C GLU A 80 -14.06 16.64 -13.13
N GLU A 81 -13.83 17.16 -11.91
CA GLU A 81 -12.51 17.24 -11.30
C GLU A 81 -11.93 15.84 -11.07
N MET A 82 -12.73 14.90 -10.53
CA MET A 82 -12.31 13.51 -10.34
C MET A 82 -11.95 12.84 -11.67
N THR A 83 -12.73 13.09 -12.73
CA THR A 83 -12.43 12.54 -14.06
C THR A 83 -11.09 13.08 -14.58
N GLU A 84 -10.82 14.39 -14.42
CA GLU A 84 -9.52 14.96 -14.82
C GLU A 84 -8.36 14.45 -13.98
N ILE A 85 -8.56 14.25 -12.67
CA ILE A 85 -7.57 13.60 -11.78
C ILE A 85 -7.23 12.21 -12.30
N HIS A 86 -8.24 11.39 -12.63
CA HIS A 86 -8.01 10.05 -13.18
C HIS A 86 -7.33 10.07 -14.56
N ARG A 87 -7.69 11.01 -15.46
CA ARG A 87 -7.00 11.17 -16.74
C ARG A 87 -5.54 11.54 -16.56
N HIS A 88 -5.25 12.44 -15.62
CA HIS A 88 -3.86 12.79 -15.32
C HIS A 88 -3.10 11.63 -14.71
N PHE A 89 -3.70 10.92 -13.76
CA PHE A 89 -3.08 9.78 -13.09
C PHE A 89 -2.75 8.64 -14.06
N LYS A 90 -3.64 8.33 -15.03
CA LYS A 90 -3.33 7.31 -16.04
C LYS A 90 -2.10 7.69 -16.91
N GLN A 91 -1.85 8.99 -17.13
CA GLN A 91 -0.63 9.45 -17.81
C GLN A 91 0.60 9.24 -16.93
N VAL A 92 0.51 9.58 -15.62
CA VAL A 92 1.58 9.35 -14.66
C VAL A 92 1.93 7.86 -14.57
N LEU A 93 0.94 6.96 -14.59
CA LEU A 93 1.16 5.51 -14.65
C LEU A 93 1.92 5.11 -15.91
N ALA A 94 1.49 5.62 -17.07
CA ALA A 94 2.13 5.32 -18.35
C ALA A 94 3.60 5.79 -18.39
N GLU A 95 3.91 6.97 -17.87
CA GLU A 95 5.27 7.53 -17.77
C GLU A 95 6.19 6.70 -16.90
N ASN A 96 5.65 6.06 -15.86
CA ASN A 96 6.39 5.21 -14.94
C ASN A 96 6.40 3.72 -15.36
N GLY A 97 5.83 3.38 -16.51
CA GLY A 97 5.85 2.01 -17.03
C GLY A 97 4.90 1.06 -16.28
N VAL A 98 3.91 1.58 -15.59
CA VAL A 98 2.94 0.78 -14.83
C VAL A 98 1.84 0.29 -15.76
N ALA A 99 1.62 -1.03 -15.80
CA ALA A 99 0.58 -1.69 -16.60
C ALA A 99 -0.48 -2.42 -15.74
N GLY A 100 -0.33 -2.40 -14.43
CA GLY A 100 -1.29 -2.99 -13.49
C GLY A 100 -1.05 -2.49 -12.08
N LEU A 101 -2.11 -2.28 -11.32
CA LEU A 101 -2.05 -1.80 -9.94
C LEU A 101 -3.20 -2.35 -9.08
N SER A 102 -2.98 -2.39 -7.77
CA SER A 102 -4.03 -2.60 -6.78
C SER A 102 -4.48 -1.27 -6.20
N GLU A 103 -5.77 -1.04 -6.16
CA GLU A 103 -6.38 0.00 -5.32
C GLU A 103 -6.68 -0.63 -3.94
N MET A 104 -6.11 -0.06 -2.88
CA MET A 104 -6.03 -0.68 -1.55
C MET A 104 -6.64 0.16 -0.42
N PHE A 105 -7.45 1.16 -0.75
CA PHE A 105 -8.11 2.02 0.24
C PHE A 105 -9.12 1.28 1.12
N ALA A 106 -9.52 0.07 0.74
CA ALA A 106 -10.52 -0.73 1.46
C ALA A 106 -11.87 0.00 1.61
N GLU A 107 -12.30 0.62 0.52
CA GLU A 107 -13.55 1.40 0.49
C GLU A 107 -14.77 0.57 0.91
N ASP A 108 -15.69 1.21 1.64
CA ASP A 108 -16.94 0.62 2.06
C ASP A 108 -17.99 0.65 0.92
N TYR A 109 -19.07 -0.10 1.05
CA TYR A 109 -20.12 -0.25 0.02
C TYR A 109 -21.16 0.89 0.15
N THR A 110 -20.71 2.15 0.04
CA THR A 110 -21.56 3.34 0.10
C THR A 110 -21.96 3.81 -1.30
N GLU A 111 -23.00 4.64 -1.40
CA GLU A 111 -23.40 5.27 -2.68
C GLU A 111 -22.24 6.11 -3.26
N GLU A 112 -21.47 6.76 -2.40
CA GLU A 112 -20.31 7.56 -2.79
C GLU A 112 -19.21 6.68 -3.41
N THR A 113 -18.87 5.55 -2.79
CA THR A 113 -17.91 4.58 -3.34
C THR A 113 -18.39 4.03 -4.69
N TYR A 114 -19.67 3.70 -4.81
CA TYR A 114 -20.23 3.26 -6.10
C TYR A 114 -20.08 4.35 -7.17
N LYS A 115 -20.38 5.59 -6.85
CA LYS A 115 -20.25 6.73 -7.77
C LYS A 115 -18.79 6.94 -8.20
N LYS A 116 -17.85 6.90 -7.26
CA LYS A 116 -16.39 6.98 -7.51
C LYS A 116 -15.94 5.91 -8.52
N TYR A 117 -16.33 4.68 -8.32
CA TYR A 117 -15.95 3.57 -9.19
C TYR A 117 -16.73 3.56 -10.53
N GLU A 118 -17.95 4.06 -10.58
CA GLU A 118 -18.69 4.30 -11.82
C GLU A 118 -17.97 5.30 -12.73
N LEU A 119 -17.31 6.33 -12.18
CA LEU A 119 -16.49 7.26 -12.95
C LEU A 119 -15.27 6.58 -13.57
N LEU A 120 -14.58 5.72 -12.81
CA LEU A 120 -13.45 4.94 -13.33
C LEU A 120 -13.89 3.95 -14.41
N LYS A 121 -14.98 3.23 -14.17
CA LYS A 121 -15.57 2.35 -15.18
C LYS A 121 -15.94 3.08 -16.45
N LYS A 122 -16.59 4.25 -16.33
CA LYS A 122 -16.97 5.08 -17.47
C LYS A 122 -15.73 5.53 -18.25
N LEU A 123 -14.67 5.94 -17.56
CA LEU A 123 -13.40 6.32 -18.18
C LEU A 123 -12.77 5.13 -18.94
N ASP A 124 -12.84 3.92 -18.36
CA ASP A 124 -12.38 2.70 -19.04
C ASP A 124 -13.19 2.40 -20.30
N ASP A 125 -14.52 2.46 -20.21
CA ASP A 125 -15.42 2.18 -21.33
C ASP A 125 -15.30 3.19 -22.49
N GLU A 126 -15.06 4.47 -22.18
CA GLU A 126 -15.02 5.57 -23.16
C GLU A 126 -13.62 5.82 -23.75
N GLU A 127 -12.58 5.75 -22.92
CA GLU A 127 -11.22 6.17 -23.29
C GLU A 127 -10.17 5.06 -23.10
N GLY A 128 -10.51 4.01 -22.34
CA GLY A 128 -9.58 3.00 -21.85
C GLY A 128 -8.69 3.49 -20.72
N LEU A 129 -8.38 2.62 -19.79
CA LEU A 129 -7.30 2.81 -18.81
C LEU A 129 -5.98 2.36 -19.41
N TYR A 130 -4.86 2.93 -18.97
CA TYR A 130 -3.52 2.54 -19.41
C TYR A 130 -2.87 1.48 -18.50
N ALA A 131 -3.66 0.93 -17.59
CA ALA A 131 -3.27 -0.13 -16.68
C ALA A 131 -4.50 -0.93 -16.25
N ASP A 132 -4.31 -2.19 -15.93
CA ASP A 132 -5.33 -2.98 -15.21
C ASP A 132 -5.41 -2.53 -13.76
N VAL A 133 -6.60 -2.20 -13.27
CA VAL A 133 -6.89 -1.74 -11.90
C VAL A 133 -7.65 -2.83 -11.15
N TYR A 134 -7.05 -3.34 -10.09
CA TYR A 134 -7.60 -4.39 -9.23
C TYR A 134 -7.98 -3.81 -7.87
N VAL A 135 -9.28 -3.68 -7.60
CA VAL A 135 -9.82 -3.03 -6.40
C VAL A 135 -10.04 -4.04 -5.29
N TYR A 136 -9.60 -3.68 -4.09
CA TYR A 136 -9.80 -4.44 -2.86
C TYR A 136 -10.65 -3.63 -1.89
N THR A 137 -11.93 -4.02 -1.78
CA THR A 137 -12.91 -3.35 -0.91
C THR A 137 -12.76 -3.78 0.54
N LYS A 138 -13.52 -3.16 1.43
CA LYS A 138 -13.45 -3.36 2.88
C LYS A 138 -13.78 -4.79 3.29
N LEU A 139 -12.89 -5.40 4.06
CA LEU A 139 -13.09 -6.72 4.67
C LEU A 139 -13.89 -6.60 5.97
N PHE A 140 -13.37 -5.85 6.95
CA PHE A 140 -13.89 -5.90 8.31
C PHE A 140 -15.20 -5.15 8.47
N GLY A 141 -16.14 -5.82 9.16
CA GLY A 141 -17.51 -5.37 9.35
C GLY A 141 -18.56 -6.22 8.63
N TYR A 142 -18.14 -7.21 7.84
CA TYR A 142 -19.00 -8.01 6.98
C TYR A 142 -18.76 -9.51 7.11
N THR A 143 -19.85 -10.28 7.21
CA THR A 143 -19.87 -11.74 7.12
C THR A 143 -20.69 -12.23 5.92
N SER A 144 -21.41 -11.30 5.25
CA SER A 144 -22.08 -11.51 3.97
C SER A 144 -21.44 -10.61 2.92
N PHE A 145 -21.17 -11.15 1.75
CA PHE A 145 -20.48 -10.47 0.66
C PHE A 145 -21.38 -10.21 -0.54
N GLU A 146 -22.72 -10.16 -0.33
CA GLU A 146 -23.68 -9.83 -1.38
C GLU A 146 -23.34 -8.50 -2.05
N LYS A 147 -23.07 -7.46 -1.26
CA LYS A 147 -22.68 -6.14 -1.80
C LYS A 147 -21.37 -6.17 -2.59
N PHE A 148 -20.40 -7.00 -2.19
CA PHE A 148 -19.18 -7.20 -2.96
C PHE A 148 -19.49 -7.77 -4.34
N PHE A 149 -20.32 -8.82 -4.41
CA PHE A 149 -20.66 -9.45 -5.69
C PHE A 149 -21.57 -8.55 -6.55
N GLU A 150 -22.50 -7.80 -5.95
CA GLU A 150 -23.29 -6.78 -6.65
C GLU A 150 -22.40 -5.68 -7.26
N MET A 151 -21.44 -5.18 -6.47
CA MET A 151 -20.47 -4.18 -6.93
C MET A 151 -19.64 -4.72 -8.07
N LYS A 152 -19.13 -5.94 -7.93
CA LYS A 152 -18.36 -6.63 -8.97
C LYS A 152 -19.16 -6.79 -10.26
N GLU A 153 -20.39 -7.31 -10.20
CA GLU A 153 -21.25 -7.50 -11.35
C GLU A 153 -21.57 -6.18 -12.08
N LYS A 154 -21.77 -5.11 -11.30
CA LYS A 154 -22.16 -3.79 -11.82
C LYS A 154 -20.99 -3.03 -12.43
N LEU A 155 -19.80 -3.12 -11.82
CA LEU A 155 -18.69 -2.22 -12.10
C LEU A 155 -17.52 -2.83 -12.84
N ASP A 156 -17.35 -4.17 -12.85
CA ASP A 156 -16.24 -4.77 -13.60
C ASP A 156 -16.30 -4.33 -15.07
N SER A 157 -15.15 -3.93 -15.57
CA SER A 157 -14.93 -3.57 -16.99
C SER A 157 -13.68 -4.28 -17.51
N ARG A 158 -13.17 -3.90 -18.67
CA ARG A 158 -12.02 -4.56 -19.27
C ARG A 158 -10.76 -4.44 -18.39
N HIS A 159 -10.50 -3.23 -17.85
CA HIS A 159 -9.29 -2.95 -17.10
C HIS A 159 -9.57 -2.52 -15.65
N PHE A 160 -10.82 -2.45 -15.22
CA PHE A 160 -11.21 -2.13 -13.86
C PHE A 160 -12.00 -3.29 -13.25
N GLN A 161 -11.50 -3.87 -12.16
CA GLN A 161 -12.07 -5.10 -11.60
C GLN A 161 -12.15 -5.03 -10.08
N ILE A 162 -13.32 -5.34 -9.52
CA ILE A 162 -13.49 -5.59 -8.08
C ILE A 162 -12.95 -7.00 -7.80
N THR A 163 -11.83 -7.10 -7.09
CA THR A 163 -11.00 -8.31 -7.08
C THR A 163 -11.06 -9.06 -5.75
N GLY A 164 -10.97 -8.37 -4.63
CA GLY A 164 -10.89 -8.99 -3.32
C GLY A 164 -11.16 -8.02 -2.17
N LEU A 165 -10.75 -8.42 -0.99
CA LEU A 165 -11.00 -7.67 0.25
C LEU A 165 -9.70 -7.25 0.92
N LYS A 166 -9.67 -6.02 1.44
CA LYS A 166 -8.56 -5.44 2.21
C LYS A 166 -8.97 -5.25 3.66
N GLY A 167 -8.09 -5.66 4.58
CA GLY A 167 -8.21 -5.40 6.01
C GLY A 167 -6.90 -4.89 6.61
N PHE A 168 -7.00 -4.23 7.75
CA PHE A 168 -5.86 -3.72 8.52
C PHE A 168 -5.85 -4.41 9.88
N ILE A 169 -4.75 -5.08 10.23
CA ILE A 169 -4.58 -5.69 11.56
C ILE A 169 -3.94 -4.69 12.51
N ASP A 170 -2.98 -3.93 12.02
CA ASP A 170 -2.28 -2.90 12.77
C ASP A 170 -2.09 -1.60 11.96
N GLY A 171 -1.48 -0.60 12.59
CA GLY A 171 -0.97 0.60 11.96
C GLY A 171 0.54 0.51 11.77
N VAL A 172 1.31 1.56 12.18
CA VAL A 172 2.75 1.65 11.95
C VAL A 172 3.55 1.72 13.27
N THR A 173 4.81 1.28 13.22
CA THR A 173 5.67 1.29 14.42
C THR A 173 6.05 2.70 14.86
N GLU A 174 6.05 3.67 13.96
CA GLU A 174 6.40 5.08 14.18
C GLU A 174 5.45 5.79 15.13
N THR A 175 4.17 5.42 15.11
CA THR A 175 3.12 5.97 15.98
C THR A 175 2.74 5.03 17.12
N TYR A 176 3.47 3.92 17.34
CA TYR A 176 3.18 2.86 18.30
C TYR A 176 1.85 2.14 18.03
N THR A 177 1.37 2.19 16.80
CA THR A 177 0.17 1.47 16.36
C THR A 177 0.50 0.17 15.62
N GLY A 178 1.77 -0.19 15.46
CA GLY A 178 2.21 -1.51 15.01
C GLY A 178 2.07 -2.56 16.13
N LEU A 179 1.43 -3.69 15.85
CA LEU A 179 1.20 -4.77 16.82
C LEU A 179 2.42 -5.68 16.94
N LEU A 180 3.12 -5.61 18.06
CA LEU A 180 4.31 -6.41 18.37
C LEU A 180 3.97 -7.66 19.19
N LEU A 181 4.81 -8.69 19.08
CA LEU A 181 4.77 -9.88 19.96
C LEU A 181 5.24 -9.58 21.38
N GLU A 182 6.22 -8.69 21.50
CA GLU A 182 6.76 -8.24 22.78
C GLU A 182 6.67 -6.70 22.84
N PRO A 183 6.59 -6.10 24.03
CA PRO A 183 6.46 -4.63 24.17
C PRO A 183 7.53 -3.85 23.42
N TYR A 184 7.19 -2.62 23.05
CA TYR A 184 8.16 -1.67 22.52
C TYR A 184 9.33 -1.48 23.50
N THR A 185 10.54 -1.30 22.97
CA THR A 185 11.75 -1.21 23.81
C THR A 185 11.76 0.05 24.66
N ASP A 186 11.29 1.15 24.12
CA ASP A 186 11.20 2.46 24.77
C ASP A 186 9.84 2.70 25.47
N ARG A 187 8.85 1.82 25.18
CA ARG A 187 7.53 1.81 25.83
C ARG A 187 7.16 0.38 26.26
N PRO A 188 7.72 -0.08 27.40
CA PRO A 188 7.53 -1.46 27.85
C PRO A 188 6.13 -1.76 28.42
N ASP A 189 5.26 -0.77 28.42
CA ASP A 189 3.85 -0.83 28.84
C ASP A 189 2.91 -1.25 27.71
N THR A 190 3.37 -1.26 26.45
CA THR A 190 2.52 -1.57 25.30
C THR A 190 3.21 -2.43 24.25
N CYS A 191 2.45 -3.30 23.59
CA CYS A 191 2.82 -4.03 22.36
C CYS A 191 2.22 -3.38 21.10
N GLY A 192 1.49 -2.28 21.24
CA GLY A 192 0.78 -1.55 20.20
C GLY A 192 -0.48 -0.92 20.78
N GLU A 193 -0.64 0.39 20.58
CA GLU A 193 -1.76 1.12 21.16
C GLU A 193 -3.06 0.84 20.42
N LYS A 194 -4.15 0.59 21.16
CA LYS A 194 -5.50 0.34 20.64
C LYS A 194 -5.57 -0.80 19.61
N LEU A 195 -4.74 -1.82 19.74
CA LEU A 195 -4.67 -2.92 18.79
C LEU A 195 -4.91 -4.29 19.44
N PRO A 196 -5.39 -5.27 18.65
CA PRO A 196 -5.80 -5.14 17.24
C PRO A 196 -7.02 -4.24 17.08
N LEU A 197 -7.18 -3.60 15.92
CA LEU A 197 -8.31 -2.69 15.60
C LEU A 197 -9.68 -3.36 15.75
N TRP A 198 -9.72 -4.69 15.60
CA TRP A 198 -10.92 -5.52 15.75
C TRP A 198 -10.65 -6.70 16.68
N PRO A 199 -11.66 -7.21 17.40
CA PRO A 199 -11.49 -8.43 18.18
C PRO A 199 -11.03 -9.60 17.28
N ARG A 200 -9.98 -10.30 17.70
CA ARG A 200 -9.38 -11.40 16.91
C ARG A 200 -10.42 -12.43 16.45
N ALA A 201 -11.35 -12.81 17.32
CA ALA A 201 -12.39 -13.78 16.96
C ALA A 201 -13.26 -13.29 15.80
N LYS A 202 -13.62 -11.99 15.79
CA LYS A 202 -14.40 -11.38 14.72
C LYS A 202 -13.62 -11.33 13.41
N MET A 203 -12.36 -10.91 13.44
CA MET A 203 -11.51 -10.93 12.24
C MET A 203 -11.39 -12.35 11.67
N GLN A 204 -11.23 -13.36 12.52
CA GLN A 204 -11.18 -14.76 12.11
C GLN A 204 -12.43 -15.23 11.40
N GLU A 205 -13.60 -14.87 11.92
CA GLU A 205 -14.89 -15.22 11.31
C GLU A 205 -15.04 -14.59 9.92
N GLU A 206 -14.72 -13.31 9.79
CA GLU A 206 -14.86 -12.56 8.55
C GLU A 206 -13.86 -13.02 7.48
N ILE A 207 -12.60 -13.30 7.84
CA ILE A 207 -11.61 -13.88 6.92
C ILE A 207 -12.05 -15.29 6.47
N THR A 208 -12.54 -16.11 7.40
CA THR A 208 -13.02 -17.45 7.06
C THR A 208 -14.22 -17.39 6.11
N ALA A 209 -15.19 -16.51 6.39
CA ALA A 209 -16.35 -16.31 5.53
C ALA A 209 -15.98 -15.79 4.14
N ALA A 210 -15.00 -14.89 4.03
CA ALA A 210 -14.49 -14.41 2.75
C ALA A 210 -13.87 -15.56 1.94
N ASN A 211 -13.05 -16.40 2.58
CA ASN A 211 -12.44 -17.54 1.92
C ASN A 211 -13.47 -18.63 1.55
N GLU A 212 -14.51 -18.86 2.34
CA GLU A 212 -15.64 -19.73 1.98
C GLU A 212 -16.37 -19.20 0.73
N ALA A 213 -16.55 -17.88 0.63
CA ALA A 213 -17.15 -17.23 -0.53
C ALA A 213 -16.22 -17.22 -1.77
N GLY A 214 -14.98 -17.69 -1.66
CA GLY A 214 -14.02 -17.71 -2.74
C GLY A 214 -13.33 -16.38 -2.99
N ILE A 215 -13.33 -15.47 -2.03
CA ILE A 215 -12.78 -14.12 -2.15
C ILE A 215 -11.39 -14.09 -1.52
N GLN A 216 -10.41 -13.55 -2.27
CA GLN A 216 -9.06 -13.27 -1.79
C GLN A 216 -9.08 -12.20 -0.70
N VAL A 217 -8.25 -12.39 0.33
CA VAL A 217 -8.05 -11.42 1.41
C VAL A 217 -6.60 -10.92 1.39
N ARG A 218 -6.43 -9.60 1.52
CA ARG A 218 -5.15 -8.92 1.67
C ARG A 218 -5.14 -8.16 3.00
N LEU A 219 -4.12 -8.40 3.83
CA LEU A 219 -4.02 -7.81 5.17
C LEU A 219 -2.79 -6.93 5.29
N HIS A 220 -3.00 -5.69 5.74
CA HIS A 220 -1.93 -4.80 6.18
C HIS A 220 -1.37 -5.32 7.50
N CYS A 221 -0.07 -5.60 7.54
CA CYS A 221 0.65 -6.06 8.72
C CYS A 221 2.07 -5.52 8.71
N ILE A 222 2.33 -4.56 9.56
CA ILE A 222 3.64 -3.90 9.70
C ILE A 222 4.56 -4.65 10.64
N ALA A 223 4.07 -4.98 11.84
CA ALA A 223 4.87 -5.50 12.92
C ALA A 223 4.78 -7.04 13.06
N ASP A 224 5.73 -7.63 13.80
CA ASP A 224 5.86 -9.09 13.93
C ASP A 224 4.64 -9.77 14.57
N GLY A 225 3.92 -9.08 15.43
CA GLY A 225 2.69 -9.59 16.04
C GLY A 225 1.52 -9.63 15.07
N SER A 226 1.34 -8.60 14.23
CA SER A 226 0.30 -8.58 13.20
C SER A 226 0.57 -9.60 12.10
N VAL A 227 1.83 -9.74 11.66
CA VAL A 227 2.22 -10.77 10.68
C VAL A 227 1.90 -12.18 11.20
N ARG A 228 2.27 -12.51 12.45
CA ARG A 228 1.91 -13.78 13.07
C ARG A 228 0.41 -13.97 13.15
N MET A 229 -0.31 -12.95 13.57
CA MET A 229 -1.77 -13.00 13.70
C MET A 229 -2.44 -13.28 12.35
N ALA A 230 -2.00 -12.63 11.27
CA ALA A 230 -2.49 -12.86 9.91
C ALA A 230 -2.23 -14.29 9.44
N LEU A 231 -1.00 -14.79 9.63
CA LEU A 231 -0.65 -16.18 9.28
C LEU A 231 -1.49 -17.20 10.06
N ASP A 232 -1.70 -16.98 11.36
CA ASP A 232 -2.56 -17.83 12.18
C ASP A 232 -4.01 -17.85 11.68
N MET A 233 -4.55 -16.67 11.27
CA MET A 233 -5.90 -16.55 10.76
C MET A 233 -6.07 -17.22 9.39
N TYR A 234 -5.09 -17.08 8.51
CA TYR A 234 -5.10 -17.76 7.21
C TYR A 234 -4.99 -19.27 7.37
N GLU A 235 -4.13 -19.75 8.27
CA GLU A 235 -4.00 -21.18 8.59
C GLU A 235 -5.32 -21.75 9.13
N GLU A 236 -5.99 -21.05 10.02
CA GLU A 236 -7.28 -21.47 10.57
C GLU A 236 -8.40 -21.41 9.50
N ALA A 237 -8.42 -20.37 8.67
CA ALA A 237 -9.37 -20.28 7.56
C ALA A 237 -9.17 -21.43 6.56
N GLU A 238 -7.91 -21.76 6.22
CA GLU A 238 -7.59 -22.91 5.37
C GLU A 238 -8.10 -24.23 5.99
N LYS A 239 -7.85 -24.47 7.28
CA LYS A 239 -8.32 -25.67 7.97
C LYS A 239 -9.84 -25.81 7.93
N ARG A 240 -10.58 -24.72 7.99
CA ARG A 240 -12.06 -24.72 7.96
C ARG A 240 -12.62 -24.86 6.56
N THR A 241 -12.03 -24.18 5.59
CA THR A 241 -12.57 -24.07 4.22
C THR A 241 -11.97 -25.08 3.24
N GLY A 242 -10.77 -25.59 3.54
CA GLY A 242 -9.96 -26.38 2.61
C GLY A 242 -9.37 -25.59 1.45
N ARG A 243 -9.47 -24.23 1.45
CA ARG A 243 -9.05 -23.36 0.34
C ARG A 243 -7.63 -22.88 0.54
N LYS A 244 -6.72 -23.22 -0.40
CA LYS A 244 -5.36 -22.66 -0.55
C LYS A 244 -5.18 -21.83 -1.82
N ASP A 245 -6.13 -21.90 -2.73
CA ASP A 245 -6.05 -21.36 -4.08
C ASP A 245 -6.31 -19.85 -4.16
N LEU A 246 -6.65 -19.20 -3.03
CA LEU A 246 -7.11 -17.82 -3.02
C LEU A 246 -5.96 -16.80 -3.05
N ARG A 247 -4.71 -17.24 -2.83
CA ARG A 247 -3.53 -16.36 -2.82
C ARG A 247 -3.67 -15.22 -1.80
N ASN A 248 -4.17 -15.58 -0.60
CA ASN A 248 -4.24 -14.62 0.49
C ASN A 248 -2.88 -13.96 0.68
N THR A 249 -2.87 -12.65 0.93
CA THR A 249 -1.66 -11.84 0.87
C THR A 249 -1.46 -11.08 2.17
N ILE A 250 -0.22 -10.93 2.59
CA ILE A 250 0.19 -10.01 3.67
C ILE A 250 1.00 -8.89 3.04
N GLU A 251 0.58 -7.66 3.31
CA GLU A 251 1.22 -6.42 2.86
C GLU A 251 2.26 -5.95 3.86
N HIS A 252 3.29 -5.30 3.37
CA HIS A 252 4.38 -4.61 4.07
C HIS A 252 5.37 -5.56 4.71
N ILE A 253 5.05 -6.23 5.80
CA ILE A 253 5.95 -7.15 6.51
C ILE A 253 7.24 -6.42 6.89
N GLU A 254 7.08 -5.20 7.45
CA GLU A 254 8.26 -4.40 7.78
C GLU A 254 9.13 -5.06 8.84
N ASN A 255 8.51 -5.76 9.78
CA ASN A 255 9.21 -6.54 10.79
C ASN A 255 8.57 -7.92 10.95
N ILE A 256 9.38 -8.96 11.09
CA ILE A 256 8.89 -10.34 11.22
C ILE A 256 9.64 -11.09 12.31
N HIS A 257 8.95 -11.98 12.99
CA HIS A 257 9.62 -12.99 13.83
C HIS A 257 10.19 -14.11 12.95
N PRO A 258 11.45 -14.57 13.16
CA PRO A 258 12.10 -15.55 12.29
C PRO A 258 11.34 -16.88 12.14
N ASP A 259 10.58 -17.29 13.16
CA ASP A 259 9.77 -18.53 13.10
C ASP A 259 8.62 -18.44 12.08
N ASP A 260 8.18 -17.23 11.70
CA ASP A 260 7.08 -17.02 10.78
C ASP A 260 7.51 -16.96 9.31
N ILE A 261 8.82 -16.80 9.03
CA ILE A 261 9.34 -16.66 7.67
C ILE A 261 8.95 -17.85 6.78
N ARG A 262 9.08 -19.09 7.29
CA ARG A 262 8.75 -20.29 6.53
C ARG A 262 7.25 -20.49 6.30
N ARG A 263 6.43 -19.95 7.18
CA ARG A 263 4.97 -20.10 7.13
C ARG A 263 4.37 -19.48 5.86
N PHE A 264 4.99 -18.46 5.28
CA PHE A 264 4.55 -17.92 3.99
C PHE A 264 4.53 -19.02 2.91
N LYS A 265 5.58 -19.83 2.83
CA LYS A 265 5.62 -20.97 1.88
C LYS A 265 4.69 -22.11 2.28
N GLU A 266 4.64 -22.44 3.55
CA GLU A 266 3.86 -23.57 4.08
C GLU A 266 2.35 -23.36 3.90
N LEU A 267 1.88 -22.11 4.06
CA LEU A 267 0.47 -21.70 3.94
C LEU A 267 0.12 -21.14 2.56
N ASP A 268 1.07 -21.10 1.63
CA ASP A 268 0.91 -20.50 0.29
C ASP A 268 0.41 -19.05 0.31
N VAL A 269 0.84 -18.30 1.35
CA VAL A 269 0.54 -16.87 1.52
C VAL A 269 1.53 -16.04 0.71
N VAL A 270 1.03 -15.04 -0.02
CA VAL A 270 1.88 -14.13 -0.79
C VAL A 270 2.45 -13.05 0.12
N ALA A 271 3.76 -12.82 0.04
CA ALA A 271 4.41 -11.67 0.66
C ALA A 271 4.44 -10.52 -0.35
N SER A 272 3.68 -9.46 -0.09
CA SER A 272 3.64 -8.24 -0.91
C SER A 272 4.36 -7.12 -0.17
N MET A 273 5.50 -6.69 -0.70
CA MET A 273 6.40 -5.79 0.01
C MET A 273 6.71 -4.53 -0.80
N GLN A 274 7.02 -3.44 -0.10
CA GLN A 274 7.30 -2.12 -0.64
C GLN A 274 8.72 -1.69 -0.24
N PRO A 275 9.76 -2.18 -0.94
CA PRO A 275 11.15 -1.96 -0.52
C PRO A 275 11.55 -0.50 -0.31
N TYR A 276 10.95 0.43 -1.05
CA TYR A 276 11.28 1.85 -0.91
C TYR A 276 10.77 2.46 0.41
N HIS A 277 9.83 1.82 1.13
CA HIS A 277 9.47 2.22 2.49
C HIS A 277 10.64 2.16 3.48
N LEU A 278 11.76 1.54 3.12
CA LEU A 278 13.01 1.66 3.87
C LEU A 278 13.40 3.11 4.17
N ILE A 279 13.00 4.09 3.35
CA ILE A 279 13.24 5.51 3.61
C ILE A 279 12.50 6.04 4.84
N LEU A 280 11.40 5.38 5.22
CA LEU A 280 10.62 5.70 6.42
C LEU A 280 11.27 5.11 7.67
N SER A 281 12.13 4.10 7.52
CA SER A 281 12.89 3.49 8.59
C SER A 281 14.05 4.40 9.00
N ASN A 282 13.96 4.99 10.15
CA ASN A 282 14.97 5.86 10.72
C ASN A 282 15.62 5.26 11.98
N ASN A 283 16.56 5.97 12.57
CA ASN A 283 17.22 5.54 13.82
C ASN A 283 16.24 5.34 15.00
N ASP A 284 15.06 5.97 14.94
CA ASP A 284 14.04 5.84 15.97
C ASP A 284 13.43 4.44 15.99
N LYS A 285 13.39 3.75 14.85
CA LYS A 285 12.93 2.36 14.77
C LYS A 285 13.78 1.42 15.65
N ILE A 286 15.10 1.64 15.67
CA ILE A 286 16.01 0.92 16.59
C ILE A 286 15.69 1.21 18.04
N VAL A 287 15.30 2.44 18.37
CA VAL A 287 14.89 2.82 19.75
C VAL A 287 13.61 2.08 20.12
N ARG A 288 12.62 2.05 19.22
CA ARG A 288 11.31 1.41 19.46
C ARG A 288 11.37 -0.11 19.48
N LEU A 289 12.06 -0.73 18.54
CA LEU A 289 12.08 -2.18 18.35
C LEU A 289 13.28 -2.85 19.02
N GLY A 290 14.37 -2.13 19.19
CA GLY A 290 15.66 -2.68 19.61
C GLY A 290 16.40 -3.41 18.48
N LYS A 291 17.73 -3.48 18.57
CA LYS A 291 18.62 -4.03 17.54
C LYS A 291 18.30 -5.48 17.14
N LYS A 292 17.80 -6.30 18.07
CA LYS A 292 17.48 -7.71 17.79
C LYS A 292 16.33 -7.85 16.82
N ARG A 293 15.23 -7.11 17.02
CA ARG A 293 14.06 -7.14 16.15
C ARG A 293 14.32 -6.45 14.81
N CYS A 294 15.01 -5.31 14.80
CA CYS A 294 15.41 -4.62 13.56
C CYS A 294 16.30 -5.47 12.63
N ARG A 295 16.89 -6.58 13.10
CA ARG A 295 17.62 -7.52 12.23
C ARG A 295 16.72 -8.18 11.18
N TYR A 296 15.43 -8.29 11.43
CA TYR A 296 14.43 -8.90 10.55
C TYR A 296 13.49 -7.87 9.95
N GLU A 297 14.02 -6.67 9.72
CA GLU A 297 13.32 -5.58 9.07
C GLU A 297 13.44 -5.73 7.55
N TRP A 298 12.30 -5.66 6.86
CA TRP A 298 12.19 -5.87 5.42
C TRP A 298 12.85 -7.16 4.96
N PRO A 299 12.35 -8.33 5.39
CA PRO A 299 13.01 -9.63 5.27
C PRO A 299 12.83 -10.26 3.88
N MET A 300 13.07 -9.50 2.81
CA MET A 300 12.83 -9.87 1.43
C MET A 300 13.56 -11.15 1.02
N LYS A 301 14.87 -11.20 1.27
CA LYS A 301 15.70 -12.37 0.92
C LYS A 301 15.38 -13.59 1.77
N SER A 302 15.12 -13.36 3.05
CA SER A 302 14.72 -14.44 3.95
C SER A 302 13.43 -15.11 3.50
N ILE A 303 12.42 -14.33 3.08
CA ILE A 303 11.14 -14.85 2.58
C ILE A 303 11.32 -15.50 1.20
N THR A 304 11.96 -14.83 0.24
CA THR A 304 12.14 -15.37 -1.13
C THR A 304 12.95 -16.65 -1.16
N ASN A 305 13.93 -16.80 -0.26
CA ASN A 305 14.71 -18.05 -0.11
C ASN A 305 13.88 -19.25 0.35
N THR A 306 12.69 -19.05 0.93
CA THR A 306 11.78 -20.17 1.25
C THR A 306 11.05 -20.70 0.02
N GLY A 307 11.07 -19.97 -1.08
CA GLY A 307 10.27 -20.23 -2.27
C GLY A 307 8.80 -19.80 -2.11
N ALA A 308 8.49 -18.92 -1.16
CA ALA A 308 7.19 -18.29 -1.03
C ALA A 308 6.91 -17.37 -2.23
N ALA A 309 5.64 -17.20 -2.58
CA ALA A 309 5.22 -16.20 -3.57
C ALA A 309 5.53 -14.80 -3.04
N PHE A 310 6.10 -13.96 -3.93
CA PHE A 310 6.60 -12.65 -3.58
C PHE A 310 6.19 -11.62 -4.64
N ALA A 311 5.61 -10.52 -4.20
CA ALA A 311 5.24 -9.39 -5.03
C ALA A 311 5.87 -8.10 -4.50
N VAL A 312 6.04 -7.12 -5.39
CA VAL A 312 6.64 -5.82 -5.09
C VAL A 312 5.71 -4.72 -5.59
N GLY A 313 5.60 -3.65 -4.82
CA GLY A 313 4.87 -2.43 -5.16
C GLY A 313 5.46 -1.21 -4.46
N THR A 314 4.86 -0.04 -4.68
CA THR A 314 5.28 1.23 -4.08
C THR A 314 4.41 1.65 -2.90
N ASP A 315 3.14 1.28 -2.91
CA ASP A 315 2.12 1.83 -1.99
C ASP A 315 1.99 3.35 -2.16
N TYR A 316 2.03 3.80 -3.43
CA TYR A 316 1.83 5.22 -3.73
C TYR A 316 0.47 5.71 -3.17
N PRO A 317 0.41 6.87 -2.48
CA PRO A 317 1.41 7.95 -2.40
C PRO A 317 2.35 7.92 -1.18
N VAL A 318 2.38 6.86 -0.36
CA VAL A 318 3.29 6.75 0.79
C VAL A 318 4.75 6.99 0.37
N VAL A 319 5.15 6.42 -0.76
CA VAL A 319 6.40 6.77 -1.44
C VAL A 319 6.11 7.08 -2.92
N GLY A 320 7.09 7.64 -3.62
CA GLY A 320 6.97 7.95 -5.04
C GLY A 320 6.65 6.74 -5.90
N LEU A 321 5.93 6.97 -7.01
CA LEU A 321 5.50 5.91 -7.94
C LEU A 321 6.65 5.31 -8.77
N ASP A 322 7.80 6.00 -8.90
CA ASP A 322 8.94 5.56 -9.69
C ASP A 322 9.44 4.18 -9.23
N PRO A 323 9.31 3.11 -10.06
CA PRO A 323 9.67 1.76 -9.68
C PRO A 323 11.19 1.58 -9.49
N PHE A 324 12.02 2.43 -10.11
CA PHE A 324 13.47 2.29 -10.03
C PHE A 324 14.04 2.65 -8.67
N GLN A 325 13.36 3.54 -7.92
CA GLN A 325 13.69 3.80 -6.51
C GLN A 325 13.43 2.56 -5.65
N THR A 326 12.30 1.91 -5.87
CA THR A 326 11.96 0.67 -5.16
C THR A 326 12.90 -0.47 -5.52
N ILE A 327 13.26 -0.62 -6.80
CA ILE A 327 14.25 -1.61 -7.27
C ILE A 327 15.60 -1.35 -6.62
N TYR A 328 16.05 -0.10 -6.60
CA TYR A 328 17.31 0.28 -5.96
C TYR A 328 17.32 -0.07 -4.46
N ALA A 329 16.26 0.32 -3.75
CA ALA A 329 16.11 -0.01 -2.32
C ALA A 329 16.12 -1.53 -2.07
N ALA A 330 15.51 -2.33 -2.95
CA ALA A 330 15.49 -3.79 -2.83
C ALA A 330 16.87 -4.43 -3.04
N VAL A 331 17.64 -3.92 -4.02
CA VAL A 331 18.92 -4.51 -4.44
C VAL A 331 20.08 -4.02 -3.58
N ILE A 332 20.10 -2.72 -3.23
CA ILE A 332 21.22 -2.08 -2.55
C ILE A 332 20.94 -1.78 -1.09
N ARG A 333 19.66 -1.75 -0.68
CA ARG A 333 19.24 -1.38 0.68
C ARG A 333 19.63 0.06 1.05
N LYS A 334 19.60 0.94 0.05
CA LYS A 334 19.83 2.38 0.16
C LYS A 334 18.73 3.15 -0.55
N ASP A 335 18.67 4.45 -0.34
CA ASP A 335 17.95 5.38 -1.18
C ASP A 335 18.92 6.31 -1.94
N ALA A 336 18.46 6.86 -3.06
CA ALA A 336 19.29 7.73 -3.90
C ALA A 336 19.73 9.02 -3.17
N ASP A 337 18.92 9.49 -2.23
CA ASP A 337 19.19 10.70 -1.45
C ASP A 337 20.11 10.46 -0.24
N GLY A 338 20.50 9.20 0.01
CA GLY A 338 21.40 8.82 1.11
C GLY A 338 20.78 8.89 2.51
N ARG A 339 19.43 8.93 2.61
CA ARG A 339 18.71 8.90 3.89
C ARG A 339 18.83 7.54 4.57
N ILE A 340 18.96 6.48 3.78
CA ILE A 340 19.24 5.13 4.25
C ILE A 340 20.63 4.71 3.77
N SER A 341 21.39 4.08 4.65
CA SER A 341 22.73 3.59 4.31
C SER A 341 22.87 2.10 4.63
N GLY A 342 22.32 1.24 3.76
CA GLY A 342 22.64 -0.18 3.78
C GLY A 342 22.20 -0.93 5.04
N GLN A 343 21.01 -0.65 5.58
CA GLN A 343 20.42 -1.43 6.67
C GLN A 343 20.15 -2.86 6.24
N ASN A 344 20.54 -3.84 7.08
CA ASN A 344 20.33 -5.26 6.83
C ASN A 344 20.75 -5.71 5.42
N PRO A 345 22.01 -5.50 4.99
CA PRO A 345 22.45 -5.81 3.62
C PRO A 345 22.27 -7.28 3.25
N TRP A 346 22.15 -8.16 4.24
CA TRP A 346 21.86 -9.58 4.03
C TRP A 346 20.43 -9.85 3.54
N GLU A 347 19.51 -8.90 3.64
CA GLU A 347 18.15 -8.97 3.10
C GLU A 347 18.02 -8.36 1.68
N ALA A 348 19.12 -7.88 1.10
CA ALA A 348 19.13 -7.44 -0.28
C ALA A 348 18.83 -8.63 -1.21
N ILE A 349 17.98 -8.41 -2.21
CA ILE A 349 17.63 -9.38 -3.25
C ILE A 349 18.30 -9.01 -4.58
N ASP A 350 18.45 -9.99 -5.46
CA ASP A 350 19.03 -9.74 -6.78
C ASP A 350 18.03 -9.09 -7.75
N MET A 351 18.54 -8.53 -8.85
CA MET A 351 17.76 -7.84 -9.87
C MET A 351 16.67 -8.74 -10.47
N ALA A 352 16.95 -10.02 -10.73
CA ALA A 352 15.99 -10.93 -11.30
C ALA A 352 14.80 -11.18 -10.34
N THR A 353 15.10 -11.29 -9.05
CA THR A 353 14.07 -11.49 -8.01
C THR A 353 13.18 -10.29 -7.87
N VAL A 354 13.71 -9.06 -7.82
CA VAL A 354 12.89 -7.84 -7.69
C VAL A 354 12.06 -7.59 -8.95
N LEU A 355 12.62 -7.74 -10.14
CA LEU A 355 11.87 -7.60 -11.39
C LEU A 355 10.76 -8.64 -11.50
N LYS A 356 11.04 -9.90 -11.13
CA LYS A 356 10.00 -10.95 -11.08
C LYS A 356 8.89 -10.57 -10.08
N GLY A 357 9.22 -9.97 -8.95
CA GLY A 357 8.25 -9.47 -7.96
C GLY A 357 7.34 -8.38 -8.53
N TYR A 358 7.90 -7.44 -9.31
CA TYR A 358 7.14 -6.37 -9.97
C TYR A 358 6.28 -6.85 -11.15
N THR A 359 6.66 -7.92 -11.80
CA THR A 359 5.99 -8.40 -13.02
C THR A 359 5.13 -9.63 -12.72
N TYR A 360 5.72 -10.82 -12.77
CA TYR A 360 5.00 -12.08 -12.53
C TYR A 360 4.40 -12.15 -11.12
N GLY A 361 5.13 -11.67 -10.09
CA GLY A 361 4.65 -11.68 -8.71
C GLY A 361 3.41 -10.83 -8.52
N ALA A 362 3.39 -9.62 -9.09
CA ALA A 362 2.21 -8.76 -9.07
C ALA A 362 1.04 -9.41 -9.83
N ALA A 363 1.28 -9.91 -11.06
CA ALA A 363 0.26 -10.62 -11.84
C ALA A 363 -0.29 -11.85 -11.08
N TYR A 364 0.57 -12.59 -10.38
CA TYR A 364 0.18 -13.73 -9.56
C TYR A 364 -0.77 -13.34 -8.41
N VAL A 365 -0.51 -12.20 -7.73
CA VAL A 365 -1.42 -11.68 -6.70
C VAL A 365 -2.81 -11.38 -7.28
N TYR A 366 -2.87 -10.83 -8.48
CA TYR A 366 -4.13 -10.47 -9.15
C TYR A 366 -4.84 -11.67 -9.80
N GLN A 367 -4.25 -12.87 -9.78
CA GLN A 367 -4.72 -14.05 -10.52
C GLN A 367 -4.77 -13.79 -12.04
N ALA A 368 -3.83 -13.00 -12.53
CA ALA A 368 -3.73 -12.56 -13.93
C ALA A 368 -2.43 -13.05 -14.62
N GLU A 369 -1.66 -13.95 -13.99
CA GLU A 369 -0.37 -14.43 -14.52
C GLU A 369 -0.49 -15.20 -15.83
N ASP A 370 -1.66 -15.75 -16.14
CA ASP A 370 -1.93 -16.38 -17.43
C ASP A 370 -2.13 -15.34 -18.55
N ARG A 371 -2.43 -14.09 -18.19
CA ARG A 371 -2.71 -12.99 -19.12
C ARG A 371 -1.56 -11.99 -19.22
N THR A 372 -0.80 -11.77 -18.14
CA THR A 372 0.25 -10.75 -18.06
C THR A 372 1.39 -11.17 -17.12
N GLY A 373 2.36 -10.29 -16.88
CA GLY A 373 3.46 -10.48 -15.91
C GLY A 373 4.69 -11.21 -16.45
N SER A 374 4.64 -11.74 -17.67
CA SER A 374 5.81 -12.34 -18.35
C SER A 374 5.69 -12.18 -19.87
N ILE A 375 6.84 -12.24 -20.56
CA ILE A 375 6.90 -12.18 -22.03
C ILE A 375 6.79 -13.60 -22.56
N GLU A 376 5.57 -14.02 -22.85
CA GLU A 376 5.24 -15.35 -23.35
C GLU A 376 4.20 -15.25 -24.45
N GLU A 377 4.22 -16.20 -25.42
CA GLU A 377 3.23 -16.26 -26.49
C GLU A 377 1.82 -16.47 -25.91
N GLY A 378 0.87 -15.68 -26.38
CA GLY A 378 -0.53 -15.72 -25.93
C GLY A 378 -0.88 -14.76 -24.81
N LYS A 379 0.09 -14.11 -24.17
CA LYS A 379 -0.16 -13.07 -23.16
C LYS A 379 -0.32 -11.67 -23.78
N CYS A 380 -0.90 -10.76 -23.01
CA CYS A 380 -1.02 -9.36 -23.42
C CYS A 380 0.37 -8.75 -23.62
N ALA A 381 0.52 -7.98 -24.68
CA ALA A 381 1.75 -7.27 -24.99
C ALA A 381 1.88 -6.00 -24.11
N ASN A 382 2.07 -6.20 -22.81
CA ASN A 382 2.36 -5.16 -21.82
C ASN A 382 3.88 -5.11 -21.63
N LEU A 383 4.53 -4.13 -22.23
CA LEU A 383 5.98 -4.08 -22.34
C LEU A 383 6.48 -2.65 -22.07
N ILE A 384 7.63 -2.54 -21.41
CA ILE A 384 8.35 -1.28 -21.31
C ILE A 384 9.73 -1.39 -21.98
N VAL A 385 10.20 -0.31 -22.59
CA VAL A 385 11.56 -0.18 -23.08
C VAL A 385 12.28 0.82 -22.18
N LEU A 386 13.44 0.42 -21.67
CA LEU A 386 14.27 1.22 -20.79
C LEU A 386 15.48 1.78 -21.55
N ASP A 387 16.02 2.91 -21.09
CA ASP A 387 17.22 3.53 -21.64
C ASP A 387 18.51 2.80 -21.28
N GLN A 388 18.47 1.89 -20.30
CA GLN A 388 19.64 1.13 -19.86
C GLN A 388 19.28 -0.29 -19.41
N ASN A 389 20.28 -1.17 -19.40
CA ASN A 389 20.10 -2.56 -19.01
C ASN A 389 20.38 -2.73 -17.51
N LEU A 390 19.33 -2.92 -16.72
CA LEU A 390 19.37 -3.05 -15.26
C LEU A 390 20.27 -4.20 -14.75
N PHE A 391 20.55 -5.21 -15.60
CA PHE A 391 21.42 -6.34 -15.23
C PHE A 391 22.90 -6.06 -15.38
N THR A 392 23.28 -4.99 -16.09
CA THR A 392 24.68 -4.72 -16.45
C THR A 392 25.20 -3.35 -16.06
N ILE A 393 24.31 -2.43 -15.70
CA ILE A 393 24.68 -1.10 -15.20
C ILE A 393 25.29 -1.17 -13.81
N ASP A 394 26.02 -0.14 -13.41
CA ASP A 394 26.37 0.08 -12.02
C ASP A 394 25.08 0.20 -11.20
N PRO A 395 24.90 -0.57 -10.12
CA PRO A 395 23.70 -0.49 -9.29
C PRO A 395 23.36 0.93 -8.79
N GLU A 396 24.36 1.78 -8.57
CA GLU A 396 24.14 3.18 -8.16
C GLU A 396 23.46 4.02 -9.27
N MET A 397 23.41 3.52 -10.53
CA MET A 397 22.71 4.16 -11.65
C MET A 397 21.23 3.70 -11.81
N ILE A 398 20.77 2.74 -11.01
CA ILE A 398 19.39 2.24 -11.10
C ILE A 398 18.35 3.37 -10.98
N PRO A 399 18.48 4.33 -10.03
CA PRO A 399 17.51 5.42 -9.88
C PRO A 399 17.41 6.35 -11.09
N ASP A 400 18.45 6.41 -11.92
CA ASP A 400 18.49 7.27 -13.11
C ASP A 400 17.82 6.64 -14.34
N THR A 401 17.42 5.38 -14.26
CA THR A 401 16.77 4.64 -15.36
C THR A 401 15.48 5.33 -15.79
N LYS A 402 15.26 5.37 -17.12
CA LYS A 402 14.05 6.01 -17.69
C LYS A 402 13.29 5.02 -18.55
N VAL A 403 11.97 5.08 -18.45
CA VAL A 403 11.07 4.45 -19.40
C VAL A 403 11.11 5.25 -20.69
N LEU A 404 11.50 4.64 -21.79
CA LEU A 404 11.50 5.23 -23.13
C LEU A 404 10.14 5.04 -23.80
N TRP A 405 9.63 3.81 -23.77
CA TRP A 405 8.32 3.47 -24.25
C TRP A 405 7.56 2.62 -23.23
N ASN A 406 6.27 2.88 -23.10
CA ASN A 406 5.33 2.00 -22.44
C ASN A 406 4.31 1.53 -23.47
N ILE A 407 4.17 0.22 -23.60
CA ILE A 407 3.27 -0.46 -24.51
C ILE A 407 2.26 -1.24 -23.66
N PHE A 408 0.99 -0.91 -23.78
CA PHE A 408 -0.11 -1.57 -23.10
C PHE A 408 -1.02 -2.21 -24.13
N GLU A 409 -1.24 -3.53 -24.01
CA GLU A 409 -2.00 -4.35 -24.97
C GLU A 409 -1.59 -4.14 -26.44
N GLY A 410 -0.28 -3.98 -26.66
CA GLY A 410 0.30 -3.79 -27.99
C GLY A 410 0.21 -2.35 -28.53
N GLN A 411 -0.36 -1.41 -27.78
CA GLN A 411 -0.42 0.00 -28.13
C GLN A 411 0.62 0.80 -27.36
N THR A 412 1.37 1.66 -28.03
CA THR A 412 2.27 2.61 -27.35
C THR A 412 1.44 3.69 -26.67
N ILE A 413 1.39 3.66 -25.34
CA ILE A 413 0.66 4.62 -24.49
C ILE A 413 1.57 5.75 -23.97
N TYR A 414 2.88 5.55 -24.03
CA TYR A 414 3.89 6.57 -23.68
C TYR A 414 5.11 6.43 -24.60
N ASP A 415 5.60 7.56 -25.11
CA ASP A 415 6.81 7.68 -25.90
C ASP A 415 7.59 8.93 -25.43
N ARG A 416 8.65 8.68 -24.66
CA ARG A 416 9.46 9.75 -24.06
C ARG A 416 10.09 10.65 -25.11
N LEU A 417 10.48 10.11 -26.24
CA LEU A 417 11.18 10.88 -27.29
C LEU A 417 10.22 11.87 -27.99
N ASN A 418 8.99 11.45 -28.25
CA ASN A 418 7.99 12.31 -28.86
C ASN A 418 7.42 13.34 -27.88
N ASN A 419 7.26 12.99 -26.62
CA ASN A 419 6.81 13.95 -25.59
C ASN A 419 7.86 15.04 -25.30
N LEU A 420 9.16 14.71 -25.41
CA LEU A 420 10.22 15.69 -25.30
C LEU A 420 10.31 16.63 -26.53
N ALA A 421 9.95 16.15 -27.73
CA ALA A 421 9.92 16.97 -28.94
C ALA A 421 8.77 17.99 -28.96
N GLY A 422 7.66 17.71 -28.24
CA GLY A 422 6.53 18.65 -28.08
C GLY A 422 6.78 19.77 -27.07
N ALA A 423 7.68 19.59 -26.13
CA ALA A 423 8.01 20.60 -25.10
C ALA A 423 9.02 21.66 -25.57
N SER A 424 9.71 21.42 -26.69
CA SER A 424 10.67 22.39 -27.27
C SER A 424 10.06 23.35 -28.31
N GLY A 425 8.74 23.40 -28.40
CA GLY A 425 7.97 24.20 -29.36
C GLY A 425 7.01 25.20 -28.70
N ILE A 426 7.42 25.85 -27.58
CA ILE A 426 6.75 27.08 -27.08
C ILE A 426 7.83 28.11 -26.74
#